data_67eb4961001dac2ea33861b3f53ba77e
#
_entry.id   67eb4961001dac2ea33861b3f53ba77e
#
_cell.length_a   1.000
_cell.length_b   1.000
_cell.length_c   1.000
_cell.angle_alpha   90.00
_cell.angle_beta   90.00
_cell.angle_gamma   90.00
#
_symmetry.space_group_name_H-M   'P 1'
#
loop_
_entity.id
_entity.type
_entity.pdbx_description
1 polymer ?
#
loop_
_entity_poly.entity_id
_entity_poly.type
_entity_poly.pdbx_seq_one_letter_code
_entity_poly.pdbx_strand_id
1 'polypeptide(L)'
;SSIKIRWIELGQELGNPDILIIPGSKQTIKDLESLNKTGMSHQIKDYATNGGNIFGICGGLQMLGKSLEDPHKIESINDSNSFTYMGLNLLPIKTNFGETKQTSQRLEIVSWPETKILKGFEMHYGESYLIDNKNPDVFSLFKTTSLGWIHEKKDKSFIGGTYLHGIFENEKWRREWINKIRQKKGLNRLSTHEEKNFEKREKLLDLLADAFERNINIDNLIN
;
A
#
# COMPACT_ATOMS: atom_id res chain seq x y z
N SER A 1 -1.61 19.72 -11.66
CA SER A 1 -1.44 18.37 -11.14
C SER A 1 -1.69 17.36 -12.27
N SER A 2 -0.79 16.42 -12.48
CA SER A 2 -0.92 15.36 -13.48
C SER A 2 -1.66 14.11 -12.98
N ILE A 3 -2.17 14.13 -11.76
CA ILE A 3 -2.83 13.00 -11.09
C ILE A 3 -4.20 13.45 -10.61
N LYS A 4 -5.21 12.61 -10.88
CA LYS A 4 -6.56 12.73 -10.32
C LYS A 4 -6.82 11.53 -9.43
N ILE A 5 -7.16 11.78 -8.17
CA ILE A 5 -7.56 10.74 -7.22
C ILE A 5 -9.08 10.66 -7.22
N ARG A 6 -9.59 9.43 -7.30
CA ARG A 6 -11.01 9.10 -7.12
C ARG A 6 -11.14 8.13 -5.95
N TRP A 7 -11.88 8.50 -4.95
CA TRP A 7 -12.28 7.59 -3.88
C TRP A 7 -13.45 6.75 -4.34
N ILE A 8 -13.42 5.47 -4.04
CA ILE A 8 -14.45 4.50 -4.41
C ILE A 8 -14.95 3.85 -3.12
N GLU A 9 -16.23 3.97 -2.88
CA GLU A 9 -16.88 3.31 -1.75
C GLU A 9 -17.25 1.87 -2.09
N LEU A 10 -17.43 1.05 -1.06
CA LEU A 10 -17.85 -0.34 -1.22
C LEU A 10 -19.20 -0.40 -1.98
N GLY A 11 -19.28 -1.26 -2.99
CA GLY A 11 -20.47 -1.43 -3.84
C GLY A 11 -20.56 -0.46 -5.03
N GLN A 12 -19.68 0.52 -5.14
CA GLN A 12 -19.59 1.36 -6.34
C GLN A 12 -18.85 0.64 -7.48
N GLU A 13 -19.04 1.13 -8.70
CA GLU A 13 -18.27 0.64 -9.85
C GLU A 13 -16.80 1.09 -9.77
N LEU A 14 -15.90 0.12 -9.91
CA LEU A 14 -14.46 0.37 -9.98
C LEU A 14 -14.11 1.19 -11.23
N GLY A 15 -14.74 0.91 -12.35
CA GLY A 15 -14.39 1.49 -13.63
C GLY A 15 -13.00 1.05 -14.11
N ASN A 16 -12.33 1.92 -14.85
CA ASN A 16 -11.02 1.62 -15.44
C ASN A 16 -9.98 2.69 -15.06
N PRO A 17 -9.51 2.75 -13.81
CA PRO A 17 -8.47 3.68 -13.39
C PRO A 17 -7.12 3.29 -13.99
N ASP A 18 -6.15 4.20 -13.97
CA ASP A 18 -4.77 3.91 -14.40
C ASP A 18 -4.03 3.02 -13.40
N ILE A 19 -4.43 3.11 -12.14
CA ILE A 19 -4.00 2.27 -11.04
C ILE A 19 -5.07 2.26 -9.94
N LEU A 20 -5.24 1.10 -9.34
CA LEU A 20 -6.01 0.89 -8.13
C LEU A 20 -5.07 0.81 -6.92
N ILE A 21 -5.36 1.60 -5.89
CA ILE A 21 -4.68 1.48 -4.59
C ILE A 21 -5.67 0.88 -3.59
N ILE A 22 -5.28 -0.21 -2.94
CA ILE A 22 -5.99 -0.78 -1.81
C ILE A 22 -5.30 -0.28 -0.55
N PRO A 23 -5.94 0.56 0.24
CA PRO A 23 -5.31 1.19 1.41
C PRO A 23 -5.09 0.21 2.56
N GLY A 24 -4.41 0.66 3.59
CA GLY A 24 -4.29 -0.05 4.86
C GLY A 24 -5.63 -0.19 5.57
N SER A 25 -5.75 -1.24 6.34
CA SER A 25 -6.94 -1.55 7.15
C SER A 25 -6.54 -1.82 8.59
N LYS A 26 -7.45 -1.52 9.52
CA LYS A 26 -7.39 -1.93 10.93
C LYS A 26 -8.18 -3.22 11.20
N GLN A 27 -8.94 -3.70 10.22
CA GLN A 27 -9.80 -4.88 10.28
C GLN A 27 -9.74 -5.60 8.94
N THR A 28 -8.55 -6.09 8.59
CA THR A 28 -8.23 -6.61 7.24
C THR A 28 -9.18 -7.71 6.79
N ILE A 29 -9.49 -8.66 7.67
CA ILE A 29 -10.40 -9.78 7.36
C ILE A 29 -11.83 -9.27 7.12
N LYS A 30 -12.32 -8.37 7.96
CA LYS A 30 -13.66 -7.80 7.84
C LYS A 30 -13.82 -6.96 6.57
N ASP A 31 -12.79 -6.19 6.22
CA ASP A 31 -12.78 -5.40 4.99
C ASP A 31 -12.73 -6.29 3.76
N LEU A 32 -11.96 -7.39 3.80
CA LEU A 32 -11.94 -8.39 2.75
C LEU A 32 -13.32 -9.07 2.57
N GLU A 33 -13.98 -9.41 3.67
CA GLU A 33 -15.37 -9.92 3.62
C GLU A 33 -16.32 -8.89 3.01
N SER A 34 -16.15 -7.61 3.33
CA SER A 34 -16.97 -6.53 2.78
C SER A 34 -16.77 -6.36 1.28
N LEU A 35 -15.51 -6.46 0.80
CA LEU A 35 -15.20 -6.51 -0.64
C LEU A 35 -15.90 -7.68 -1.33
N ASN A 36 -15.93 -8.85 -0.68
CA ASN A 36 -16.60 -10.03 -1.24
C ASN A 36 -18.13 -9.86 -1.28
N LYS A 37 -18.73 -9.41 -0.18
CA LYS A 37 -20.19 -9.22 -0.05
C LYS A 37 -20.73 -8.18 -1.03
N THR A 38 -19.95 -7.14 -1.34
CA THR A 38 -20.35 -6.08 -2.28
C THR A 38 -20.02 -6.39 -3.74
N GLY A 39 -19.38 -7.53 -4.04
CA GLY A 39 -18.92 -7.91 -5.37
C GLY A 39 -17.71 -7.12 -5.85
N MET A 40 -17.13 -6.23 -5.04
CA MET A 40 -15.97 -5.43 -5.42
C MET A 40 -14.73 -6.30 -5.60
N SER A 41 -14.57 -7.39 -4.85
CA SER A 41 -13.49 -8.35 -5.04
C SER A 41 -13.49 -8.94 -6.46
N HIS A 42 -14.66 -9.16 -7.05
CA HIS A 42 -14.78 -9.63 -8.43
C HIS A 42 -14.32 -8.55 -9.41
N GLN A 43 -14.79 -7.33 -9.25
CA GLN A 43 -14.35 -6.20 -10.08
C GLN A 43 -12.83 -5.97 -10.03
N ILE A 44 -12.22 -6.12 -8.84
CA ILE A 44 -10.76 -5.99 -8.66
C ILE A 44 -10.03 -7.11 -9.42
N LYS A 45 -10.51 -8.35 -9.35
CA LYS A 45 -9.93 -9.49 -10.08
C LYS A 45 -10.06 -9.32 -11.59
N ASP A 46 -11.21 -8.87 -12.07
CA ASP A 46 -11.43 -8.58 -13.48
C ASP A 46 -10.52 -7.46 -13.98
N TYR A 47 -10.42 -6.37 -13.21
CA TYR A 47 -9.50 -5.28 -13.50
C TYR A 47 -8.04 -5.77 -13.58
N ALA A 48 -7.60 -6.63 -12.65
CA ALA A 48 -6.28 -7.24 -12.65
C ALA A 48 -6.05 -8.14 -13.88
N THR A 49 -7.05 -8.94 -14.25
CA THR A 49 -7.01 -9.86 -15.41
C THR A 49 -6.90 -9.08 -16.73
N ASN A 50 -7.58 -7.94 -16.81
CA ASN A 50 -7.54 -7.03 -17.96
C ASN A 50 -6.29 -6.12 -17.98
N GLY A 51 -5.25 -6.46 -17.20
CA GLY A 51 -3.99 -5.73 -17.21
C GLY A 51 -4.00 -4.46 -16.36
N GLY A 52 -4.91 -4.33 -15.42
CA GLY A 52 -4.92 -3.22 -14.44
C GLY A 52 -3.71 -3.25 -13.52
N ASN A 53 -3.24 -2.07 -13.12
CA ASN A 53 -2.19 -1.94 -12.11
C ASN A 53 -2.83 -1.87 -10.72
N ILE A 54 -2.28 -2.63 -9.76
CA ILE A 54 -2.80 -2.65 -8.38
C ILE A 54 -1.65 -2.50 -7.40
N PHE A 55 -1.85 -1.68 -6.37
CA PHE A 55 -0.88 -1.54 -5.28
C PHE A 55 -1.58 -1.54 -3.92
N GLY A 56 -1.22 -2.50 -3.07
CA GLY A 56 -1.77 -2.64 -1.71
C GLY A 56 -0.84 -2.06 -0.65
N ILE A 57 -1.41 -1.37 0.34
CA ILE A 57 -0.66 -0.86 1.49
C ILE A 57 -1.10 -1.63 2.73
N CYS A 58 -0.16 -2.21 3.49
CA CYS A 58 -0.39 -2.89 4.76
C CYS A 58 -1.52 -3.94 4.65
N GLY A 59 -2.70 -3.75 5.24
CA GLY A 59 -3.86 -4.63 5.06
C GLY A 59 -4.24 -4.82 3.60
N GLY A 60 -4.09 -3.79 2.75
CA GLY A 60 -4.30 -3.92 1.31
C GLY A 60 -3.34 -4.90 0.63
N LEU A 61 -2.06 -4.93 1.04
CA LEU A 61 -1.11 -5.96 0.60
C LEU A 61 -1.57 -7.36 1.04
N GLN A 62 -1.98 -7.51 2.30
CA GLN A 62 -2.45 -8.77 2.86
C GLN A 62 -3.66 -9.30 2.08
N MET A 63 -4.62 -8.44 1.76
CA MET A 63 -5.81 -8.80 0.96
C MET A 63 -5.47 -9.28 -0.45
N LEU A 64 -4.38 -8.78 -1.06
CA LEU A 64 -3.91 -9.23 -2.38
C LEU A 64 -3.41 -10.67 -2.38
N GLY A 65 -3.06 -11.21 -1.23
CA GLY A 65 -2.54 -12.57 -1.05
C GLY A 65 -3.53 -13.67 -1.39
N LYS A 66 -3.04 -14.91 -1.33
CA LYS A 66 -3.85 -16.12 -1.53
C LYS A 66 -4.73 -16.39 -0.32
N SER A 67 -4.16 -16.31 0.90
CA SER A 67 -4.89 -16.54 2.14
C SER A 67 -4.33 -15.72 3.29
N LEU A 68 -5.20 -15.47 4.26
CA LEU A 68 -4.91 -14.87 5.54
C LEU A 68 -5.26 -15.90 6.62
N GLU A 69 -4.32 -16.22 7.48
CA GLU A 69 -4.48 -17.17 8.58
C GLU A 69 -4.48 -16.43 9.92
N ASP A 70 -5.53 -16.60 10.70
CA ASP A 70 -5.72 -15.91 11.99
C ASP A 70 -6.02 -16.92 13.11
N PRO A 71 -5.03 -17.77 13.48
CA PRO A 71 -5.21 -18.82 14.46
C PRO A 71 -5.52 -18.28 15.87
N HIS A 72 -5.11 -17.06 16.16
CA HIS A 72 -5.29 -16.41 17.46
C HIS A 72 -6.46 -15.43 17.50
N LYS A 73 -7.25 -15.32 16.42
CA LYS A 73 -8.39 -14.40 16.30
C LYS A 73 -8.03 -12.93 16.57
N ILE A 74 -6.87 -12.49 16.07
CA ILE A 74 -6.37 -11.12 16.24
C ILE A 74 -7.19 -10.12 15.42
N GLU A 75 -7.57 -10.51 14.19
CA GLU A 75 -8.34 -9.71 13.24
C GLU A 75 -9.81 -10.15 13.17
N SER A 76 -10.10 -11.43 13.45
CA SER A 76 -11.44 -12.00 13.40
C SER A 76 -12.10 -11.97 14.77
N ILE A 77 -12.86 -10.92 15.07
CA ILE A 77 -13.57 -10.76 16.34
C ILE A 77 -14.87 -11.60 16.39
N ASN A 78 -15.35 -12.09 15.27
CA ASN A 78 -16.62 -12.81 15.16
C ASN A 78 -16.43 -14.33 15.17
N ASP A 79 -17.44 -15.04 15.71
CA ASP A 79 -17.58 -16.49 15.92
C ASP A 79 -17.44 -17.41 14.70
N SER A 80 -16.72 -17.01 13.64
CA SER A 80 -16.40 -17.96 12.59
C SER A 80 -15.44 -19.01 13.15
N ASN A 81 -15.80 -20.29 13.01
CA ASN A 81 -14.92 -21.41 13.31
C ASN A 81 -13.75 -21.54 12.31
N SER A 82 -13.63 -20.58 11.39
CA SER A 82 -12.58 -20.57 10.38
C SER A 82 -11.39 -19.75 10.89
N PHE A 83 -10.19 -20.29 10.72
CA PHE A 83 -8.93 -19.60 10.98
C PHE A 83 -8.23 -19.19 9.68
N THR A 84 -8.80 -19.54 8.52
CA THR A 84 -8.24 -19.25 7.20
C THR A 84 -9.26 -18.55 6.33
N TYR A 85 -8.87 -17.42 5.79
CA TYR A 85 -9.66 -16.56 4.92
C TYR A 85 -9.01 -16.46 3.56
N MET A 86 -9.80 -16.64 2.49
CA MET A 86 -9.28 -16.54 1.13
C MET A 86 -9.13 -15.07 0.74
N GLY A 87 -7.90 -14.69 0.36
CA GLY A 87 -7.59 -13.37 -0.18
C GLY A 87 -8.06 -13.19 -1.62
N LEU A 88 -7.66 -12.09 -2.24
CA LEU A 88 -7.94 -11.80 -3.65
C LEU A 88 -7.18 -12.71 -4.61
N ASN A 89 -6.15 -13.42 -4.12
CA ASN A 89 -5.32 -14.36 -4.89
C ASN A 89 -4.65 -13.70 -6.12
N LEU A 90 -4.19 -12.47 -5.95
CA LEU A 90 -3.52 -11.68 -6.98
C LEU A 90 -1.99 -11.66 -6.81
N LEU A 91 -1.52 -11.95 -5.59
CA LEU A 91 -0.11 -12.18 -5.27
C LEU A 91 0.06 -13.57 -4.64
N PRO A 92 1.15 -14.31 -4.95
CA PRO A 92 1.41 -15.63 -4.37
C PRO A 92 2.00 -15.50 -2.96
N ILE A 93 1.34 -14.76 -2.09
CA ILE A 93 1.70 -14.59 -0.69
C ILE A 93 0.62 -15.16 0.23
N LYS A 94 1.04 -15.62 1.40
CA LYS A 94 0.19 -15.90 2.54
C LYS A 94 0.53 -14.97 3.67
N THR A 95 -0.47 -14.60 4.46
CA THR A 95 -0.31 -13.83 5.69
C THR A 95 -0.74 -14.68 6.88
N ASN A 96 0.09 -14.72 7.92
CA ASN A 96 -0.22 -15.36 9.19
C ASN A 96 -0.28 -14.28 10.29
N PHE A 97 -1.45 -14.07 10.87
CA PHE A 97 -1.63 -13.09 11.95
C PHE A 97 -1.10 -13.67 13.26
N GLY A 98 -0.15 -12.95 13.86
CA GLY A 98 0.42 -13.26 15.16
C GLY A 98 0.02 -12.21 16.20
N GLU A 99 0.20 -12.54 17.47
CA GLU A 99 -0.17 -11.66 18.60
C GLU A 99 0.73 -10.42 18.71
N THR A 100 1.91 -10.46 18.09
CA THR A 100 2.90 -9.38 18.17
C THR A 100 2.69 -8.37 17.05
N LYS A 101 2.49 -7.12 17.42
CA LYS A 101 2.45 -6.00 16.48
C LYS A 101 3.86 -5.57 16.11
N GLN A 102 4.17 -5.56 14.84
CA GLN A 102 5.39 -4.96 14.33
C GLN A 102 5.22 -3.45 14.27
N THR A 103 6.15 -2.70 14.87
CA THR A 103 6.17 -1.24 14.80
C THR A 103 7.61 -0.77 14.79
N SER A 104 8.05 -0.18 13.68
CA SER A 104 9.41 0.35 13.56
C SER A 104 9.52 1.41 12.48
N GLN A 105 10.41 2.37 12.69
CA GLN A 105 10.85 3.25 11.62
C GLN A 105 11.78 2.48 10.68
N ARG A 106 11.64 2.73 9.38
CA ARG A 106 12.39 2.03 8.35
C ARG A 106 13.15 2.99 7.44
N LEU A 107 14.36 2.58 7.11
CA LEU A 107 15.18 3.15 6.05
C LEU A 107 15.60 1.97 5.16
N GLU A 108 14.97 1.83 4.00
CA GLU A 108 15.05 0.63 3.19
C GLU A 108 15.50 0.93 1.76
N ILE A 109 16.20 -0.03 1.15
CA ILE A 109 16.58 0.06 -0.26
C ILE A 109 15.51 -0.66 -1.08
N VAL A 110 14.70 0.12 -1.81
CA VAL A 110 13.76 -0.43 -2.78
C VAL A 110 14.50 -0.80 -4.06
N SER A 111 14.08 -1.88 -4.72
CA SER A 111 14.66 -2.37 -5.98
C SER A 111 13.81 -2.00 -7.21
N TRP A 112 12.55 -1.65 -7.03
CA TRP A 112 11.59 -1.38 -8.11
C TRP A 112 10.81 -0.08 -7.86
N PRO A 113 10.43 0.69 -8.90
CA PRO A 113 10.79 0.54 -10.32
C PRO A 113 12.24 0.92 -10.63
N GLU A 114 12.92 1.59 -9.72
CA GLU A 114 14.34 1.94 -9.70
C GLU A 114 14.87 1.84 -8.27
N THR A 115 16.16 1.51 -8.14
CA THR A 115 16.80 1.44 -6.81
C THR A 115 16.86 2.83 -6.16
N LYS A 116 16.24 2.96 -5.01
CA LYS A 116 16.20 4.18 -4.18
C LYS A 116 16.26 3.82 -2.69
N ILE A 117 16.69 4.77 -1.88
CA ILE A 117 16.56 4.68 -0.42
C ILE A 117 15.23 5.35 -0.05
N LEU A 118 14.39 4.64 0.69
CA LEU A 118 13.09 5.10 1.15
C LEU A 118 13.04 5.19 2.66
N LYS A 119 12.36 6.22 3.15
CA LYS A 119 12.00 6.37 4.56
C LYS A 119 10.52 6.05 4.73
N GLY A 120 10.17 5.47 5.84
CA GLY A 120 8.79 5.20 6.22
C GLY A 120 8.73 4.51 7.57
N PHE A 121 7.59 3.94 7.86
CA PHE A 121 7.42 3.13 9.05
C PHE A 121 6.64 1.87 8.75
N GLU A 122 6.91 0.84 9.49
CA GLU A 122 6.19 -0.43 9.48
C GLU A 122 5.27 -0.47 10.70
N MET A 123 3.99 -0.81 10.48
CA MET A 123 3.04 -0.98 11.58
C MET A 123 1.91 -1.91 11.14
N HIS A 124 2.00 -3.18 11.54
CA HIS A 124 0.99 -4.19 11.22
C HIS A 124 1.02 -5.37 12.18
N TYR A 125 -0.06 -6.15 12.19
CA TYR A 125 -0.08 -7.51 12.68
C TYR A 125 0.16 -8.48 11.53
N GLY A 126 0.72 -9.66 11.86
CA GLY A 126 0.93 -10.73 10.91
C GLY A 126 2.16 -10.56 10.02
N GLU A 127 2.64 -11.69 9.56
CA GLU A 127 3.77 -11.80 8.64
C GLU A 127 3.29 -12.37 7.31
N SER A 128 3.74 -11.76 6.22
CA SER A 128 3.50 -12.29 4.88
C SER A 128 4.76 -12.92 4.30
N TYR A 129 4.57 -13.98 3.55
CA TYR A 129 5.65 -14.68 2.86
C TYR A 129 5.20 -15.23 1.50
N LEU A 130 6.15 -15.36 0.58
CA LEU A 130 5.91 -15.97 -0.72
C LEU A 130 5.67 -17.47 -0.55
N ILE A 131 4.62 -17.99 -1.21
CA ILE A 131 4.28 -19.41 -1.24
C ILE A 131 5.13 -20.14 -2.29
N ASP A 132 5.43 -19.46 -3.40
CA ASP A 132 6.20 -20.00 -4.50
C ASP A 132 7.22 -18.96 -4.98
N ASN A 133 8.49 -19.31 -4.81
CA ASN A 133 9.63 -18.49 -5.24
C ASN A 133 10.09 -18.79 -6.68
N LYS A 134 9.37 -19.66 -7.42
CA LYS A 134 9.78 -20.10 -8.76
C LYS A 134 9.31 -19.17 -9.86
N ASN A 135 8.34 -18.31 -9.60
CA ASN A 135 7.86 -17.37 -10.59
C ASN A 135 8.81 -16.17 -10.67
N PRO A 136 9.60 -16.01 -11.76
CA PRO A 136 10.57 -14.93 -11.90
C PRO A 136 9.90 -13.54 -12.03
N ASP A 137 8.62 -13.51 -12.37
CA ASP A 137 7.85 -12.26 -12.51
C ASP A 137 7.41 -11.71 -11.15
N VAL A 138 7.60 -12.50 -10.06
CA VAL A 138 7.29 -12.11 -8.67
C VAL A 138 8.58 -11.98 -7.88
N PHE A 139 8.83 -10.81 -7.35
CA PHE A 139 10.06 -10.51 -6.61
C PHE A 139 9.81 -9.56 -5.44
N SER A 140 10.77 -9.52 -4.52
CA SER A 140 10.74 -8.59 -3.40
C SER A 140 10.87 -7.14 -3.87
N LEU A 141 10.01 -6.28 -3.34
CA LEU A 141 10.08 -4.84 -3.57
C LEU A 141 11.35 -4.22 -2.95
N PHE A 142 11.86 -4.79 -1.86
CA PHE A 142 13.04 -4.32 -1.15
C PHE A 142 14.21 -5.31 -1.25
N LYS A 143 15.43 -4.81 -1.14
CA LYS A 143 16.62 -5.66 -1.30
C LYS A 143 16.88 -6.61 -0.13
N THR A 144 16.55 -6.19 1.07
CA THR A 144 16.96 -6.87 2.31
C THR A 144 15.82 -7.33 3.21
N THR A 145 14.59 -6.92 2.90
CA THR A 145 13.44 -7.18 3.78
C THR A 145 12.24 -7.71 3.04
N SER A 146 11.39 -8.46 3.75
CA SER A 146 10.10 -8.97 3.25
C SER A 146 8.96 -7.97 3.42
N LEU A 147 9.25 -6.67 3.29
CA LEU A 147 8.27 -5.60 3.48
C LEU A 147 7.34 -5.39 2.28
N GLY A 148 7.48 -6.15 1.21
CA GLY A 148 6.60 -6.04 0.06
C GLY A 148 7.06 -6.81 -1.15
N TRP A 149 6.14 -7.01 -2.09
CA TRP A 149 6.38 -7.78 -3.31
C TRP A 149 5.74 -7.11 -4.52
N ILE A 150 6.30 -7.40 -5.67
CA ILE A 150 5.79 -6.99 -6.99
C ILE A 150 5.67 -8.23 -7.87
N HIS A 151 4.55 -8.33 -8.54
CA HIS A 151 4.33 -9.20 -9.68
C HIS A 151 4.25 -8.31 -10.92
N GLU A 152 5.32 -8.24 -11.70
CA GLU A 152 5.37 -7.48 -12.93
C GLU A 152 5.03 -8.40 -14.11
N LYS A 153 3.94 -8.11 -14.82
CA LYS A 153 3.45 -8.93 -15.93
C LYS A 153 4.14 -8.55 -17.24
N LYS A 154 4.07 -9.45 -18.24
CA LYS A 154 4.67 -9.26 -19.56
C LYS A 154 4.15 -8.01 -20.30
N ASP A 155 2.91 -7.62 -20.07
CA ASP A 155 2.29 -6.40 -20.62
C ASP A 155 2.70 -5.12 -19.87
N LYS A 156 3.68 -5.22 -18.97
CA LYS A 156 4.18 -4.15 -18.10
C LYS A 156 3.16 -3.65 -17.06
N SER A 157 2.03 -4.33 -16.89
CA SER A 157 1.19 -4.12 -15.71
C SER A 157 1.84 -4.73 -14.48
N PHE A 158 1.46 -4.26 -13.32
CA PHE A 158 1.98 -4.79 -12.08
C PHE A 158 0.88 -4.92 -11.02
N ILE A 159 1.06 -5.90 -10.17
CA ILE A 159 0.33 -6.07 -8.92
C ILE A 159 1.35 -6.16 -7.82
N GLY A 160 1.25 -5.32 -6.82
CA GLY A 160 2.21 -5.32 -5.73
C GLY A 160 1.69 -4.63 -4.50
N GLY A 161 2.54 -4.53 -3.51
CA GLY A 161 2.20 -3.82 -2.29
C GLY A 161 3.31 -3.88 -1.26
N THR A 162 3.09 -3.19 -0.14
CA THR A 162 4.10 -3.02 0.89
C THR A 162 3.51 -2.82 2.28
N TYR A 163 4.27 -3.21 3.29
CA TYR A 163 4.07 -2.82 4.69
C TYR A 163 4.68 -1.46 5.03
N LEU A 164 5.49 -0.88 4.14
CA LEU A 164 6.10 0.42 4.37
C LEU A 164 5.06 1.53 4.22
N HIS A 165 4.56 2.05 5.33
CA HIS A 165 3.75 3.25 5.37
C HIS A 165 4.60 4.47 5.04
N GLY A 166 3.98 5.50 4.42
CA GLY A 166 4.70 6.69 3.96
C GLY A 166 5.50 6.47 2.67
N ILE A 167 5.37 5.32 1.99
CA ILE A 167 6.11 5.04 0.76
C ILE A 167 5.92 6.15 -0.29
N PHE A 168 4.71 6.67 -0.43
CA PHE A 168 4.39 7.75 -1.39
C PHE A 168 4.87 9.14 -0.96
N GLU A 169 5.38 9.31 0.26
CA GLU A 169 6.04 10.54 0.70
C GLU A 169 7.45 10.68 0.09
N ASN A 170 8.04 9.58 -0.35
CA ASN A 170 9.34 9.53 -1.01
C ASN A 170 9.22 10.01 -2.47
N GLU A 171 9.41 11.30 -2.70
CA GLU A 171 9.10 11.99 -3.97
C GLU A 171 9.78 11.37 -5.19
N LYS A 172 11.08 11.06 -5.09
CA LYS A 172 11.85 10.48 -6.19
C LYS A 172 11.31 9.11 -6.58
N TRP A 173 10.98 8.26 -5.60
CA TRP A 173 10.38 6.96 -5.85
C TRP A 173 8.97 7.09 -6.40
N ARG A 174 8.13 7.92 -5.79
CA ARG A 174 6.76 8.18 -6.25
C ARG A 174 6.74 8.65 -7.71
N ARG A 175 7.70 9.50 -8.11
CA ARG A 175 7.83 9.98 -9.48
C ARG A 175 8.13 8.83 -10.45
N GLU A 176 9.08 7.96 -10.11
CA GLU A 176 9.43 6.80 -10.93
C GLU A 176 8.28 5.79 -10.99
N TRP A 177 7.58 5.58 -9.89
CA TRP A 177 6.39 4.73 -9.84
C TRP A 177 5.27 5.26 -10.76
N ILE A 178 5.02 6.57 -10.75
CA ILE A 178 4.09 7.21 -11.69
C ILE A 178 4.58 7.09 -13.13
N ASN A 179 5.87 7.27 -13.38
CA ASN A 179 6.48 7.13 -14.70
C ASN A 179 6.30 5.71 -15.26
N LYS A 180 6.33 4.68 -14.41
CA LYS A 180 6.04 3.31 -14.81
C LYS A 180 4.62 3.16 -15.38
N ILE A 181 3.63 3.76 -14.71
CA ILE A 181 2.23 3.78 -15.16
C ILE A 181 2.09 4.57 -16.46
N ARG A 182 2.71 5.73 -16.54
CA ARG A 182 2.71 6.59 -17.74
C ARG A 182 3.31 5.89 -18.96
N GLN A 183 4.44 5.20 -18.76
CA GLN A 183 5.13 4.46 -19.82
C GLN A 183 4.25 3.36 -20.41
N LYS A 184 3.48 2.64 -19.58
CA LYS A 184 2.52 1.64 -20.05
C LYS A 184 1.46 2.27 -20.98
N LYS A 185 1.10 3.53 -20.75
CA LYS A 185 0.15 4.29 -21.56
C LYS A 185 0.79 5.00 -22.76
N GLY A 186 2.06 4.82 -23.03
CA GLY A 186 2.78 5.53 -24.09
C GLY A 186 2.97 7.03 -23.83
N LEU A 187 2.82 7.48 -22.57
CA LEU A 187 2.99 8.86 -22.19
C LEU A 187 4.45 9.14 -21.83
N ASN A 188 4.93 10.35 -22.13
CA ASN A 188 6.27 10.79 -21.78
C ASN A 188 6.50 10.73 -20.26
N ARG A 189 7.72 10.38 -19.85
CA ARG A 189 8.14 10.44 -18.45
C ARG A 189 8.05 11.87 -17.93
N LEU A 190 7.62 12.01 -16.69
CA LEU A 190 7.72 13.26 -15.95
C LEU A 190 9.14 13.42 -15.43
N SER A 191 9.64 14.66 -15.42
CA SER A 191 10.94 14.98 -14.83
C SER A 191 10.98 14.59 -13.35
N THR A 192 12.13 14.08 -12.91
CA THR A 192 12.43 13.77 -11.51
C THR A 192 12.97 14.99 -10.75
N HIS A 193 12.88 16.21 -11.33
CA HIS A 193 13.23 17.42 -10.59
C HIS A 193 12.44 17.49 -9.30
N GLU A 194 13.16 17.74 -8.23
CA GLU A 194 12.63 17.84 -6.88
C GLU A 194 11.52 18.89 -6.86
N GLU A 195 10.28 18.44 -6.73
CA GLU A 195 9.26 19.34 -6.21
C GLU A 195 9.60 19.49 -4.72
N LYS A 196 9.91 20.70 -4.29
CA LYS A 196 10.22 21.05 -2.89
C LYS A 196 8.98 20.93 -1.98
N ASN A 197 8.25 19.80 -2.07
CA ASN A 197 7.03 19.57 -1.30
C ASN A 197 7.34 19.39 0.18
N PHE A 198 8.49 18.79 0.51
CA PHE A 198 8.94 18.68 1.90
C PHE A 198 9.22 20.08 2.48
N GLU A 199 9.96 20.93 1.78
CA GLU A 199 10.22 22.30 2.21
C GLU A 199 8.93 23.14 2.34
N LYS A 200 7.95 22.91 1.45
CA LYS A 200 6.64 23.58 1.55
C LYS A 200 5.85 23.11 2.78
N ARG A 201 5.93 21.80 3.11
CA ARG A 201 5.28 21.24 4.30
C ARG A 201 5.91 21.75 5.58
N GLU A 202 7.25 21.76 5.66
CA GLU A 202 7.98 22.33 6.81
C GLU A 202 7.62 23.80 7.00
N LYS A 203 7.67 24.62 5.93
CA LYS A 203 7.24 26.03 5.99
C LYS A 203 5.80 26.19 6.45
N LEU A 204 4.90 25.29 6.03
CA LEU A 204 3.50 25.35 6.49
C LEU A 204 3.39 25.00 7.98
N LEU A 205 4.15 24.00 8.45
CA LEU A 205 4.20 23.65 9.86
C LEU A 205 4.78 24.77 10.71
N ASP A 206 5.85 25.44 10.24
CA ASP A 206 6.42 26.60 10.90
C ASP A 206 5.40 27.75 10.98
N LEU A 207 4.69 28.05 9.88
CA LEU A 207 3.62 29.06 9.86
C LEU A 207 2.47 28.73 10.82
N LEU A 208 2.12 27.42 10.93
CA LEU A 208 1.10 26.97 11.89
C LEU A 208 1.60 27.11 13.33
N ALA A 209 2.85 26.75 13.61
CA ALA A 209 3.47 26.90 14.92
C ALA A 209 3.50 28.39 15.33
N ASP A 210 3.98 29.27 14.45
CA ASP A 210 3.98 30.72 14.66
C ASP A 210 2.57 31.28 14.91
N ALA A 211 1.57 30.80 14.17
CA ALA A 211 0.19 31.21 14.37
C ALA A 211 -0.36 30.72 15.72
N PHE A 212 0.03 29.54 16.14
CA PHE A 212 -0.34 28.96 17.44
C PHE A 212 0.27 29.78 18.59
N GLU A 213 1.58 30.06 18.53
CA GLU A 213 2.29 30.88 19.54
C GLU A 213 1.72 32.30 19.68
N ARG A 214 1.29 32.91 18.54
CA ARG A 214 0.69 34.27 18.58
C ARG A 214 -0.72 34.32 19.16
N ASN A 215 -1.48 33.22 19.10
CA ASN A 215 -2.90 33.22 19.45
C ASN A 215 -3.22 32.42 20.72
N ILE A 216 -2.27 31.63 21.23
CA ILE A 216 -2.46 30.79 22.42
C ILE A 216 -1.34 31.10 23.42
N ASN A 217 -1.74 31.46 24.64
CA ASN A 217 -0.79 31.60 25.75
C ASN A 217 -0.42 30.18 26.23
N ILE A 218 0.72 29.67 25.78
CA ILE A 218 1.22 28.33 26.07
C ILE A 218 1.47 28.13 27.57
N ASP A 219 1.85 29.20 28.30
CA ASP A 219 2.09 29.14 29.76
C ASP A 219 0.84 28.76 30.56
N ASN A 220 -0.35 29.01 30.01
CA ASN A 220 -1.64 28.60 30.60
C ASN A 220 -2.02 27.13 30.32
N LEU A 221 -1.29 26.42 29.46
CA LEU A 221 -1.56 25.01 29.11
C LEU A 221 -0.61 24.04 29.83
N ILE A 222 0.47 24.54 30.41
CA ILE A 222 1.54 23.74 31.04
C ILE A 222 1.46 23.77 32.57
N ASN A 223 0.57 24.58 33.16
CA ASN A 223 0.34 24.66 34.63
C ASN A 223 -0.87 23.85 35.07
#